data_d9b355c059166e3e66839a3a8f106bb7
#
_entry.id   d9b355c059166e3e66839a3a8f106bb7
#
_cell.length_a   1.000
_cell.length_b   1.000
_cell.length_c   1.000
_cell.angle_alpha   90.00
_cell.angle_beta   90.00
_cell.angle_gamma   90.00
#
_symmetry.space_group_name_H-M   'P 1'
#
loop_
_entity.id
_entity.type
_entity.pdbx_description
1 polymer ?
#
loop_
_entity_poly.entity_id
_entity_poly.type
_entity_poly.pdbx_seq_one_letter_code
_entity_poly.pdbx_strand_id
1 'polypeptide(L)'
;MGEGEMRAGAARVAIDLGNVLPFDGFDELRHEVFARALIIEGTGRRACVLSLEVTSIAPALLADLREVVEDAANCSGAYSWVVPTHTFSMPHVRTSGHLADDATRNCNERYRAALVAAARTAVERAVAGIHSATLATVEGECPVNVNRDIETPAGWWLGSNPRGFADHTMPVLAIRDAGGEYVAVLATADVQSSVLDGSRDSEGRRMASGDLFGFAAMSLERELGGVALLLPGAAGDQGPAERAMNVMFDAAGVKQTVDAHEDGYRMLHQQGQALGNALIEAARMAREDDATGIDARTVDVLLPAQTRADFHSLAPHRTYEFHAAGEQRTRVYLLRLGNVELVGVQPKVSSAFGATVRAARSGSVFFATLVNGGQKYLPAPDAYEKITYEAMNSGFAAGSHERLVEIIIAALNAA
;
A
#
# COMPACT_ATOMS: atom_id res chain seq x y z
N MET A 1 -28.84 20.49 9.61
CA MET A 1 -27.93 19.85 8.65
C MET A 1 -28.82 19.03 7.73
N GLY A 2 -28.78 19.26 6.42
CA GLY A 2 -29.59 18.50 5.47
C GLY A 2 -29.18 17.02 5.53
N GLU A 3 -30.17 16.14 5.71
CA GLU A 3 -29.96 14.70 5.56
C GLU A 3 -29.55 14.45 4.10
N GLY A 4 -28.29 14.06 3.87
CA GLY A 4 -27.83 13.58 2.57
C GLY A 4 -26.66 14.34 1.90
N GLU A 5 -26.00 15.26 2.56
CA GLU A 5 -24.84 15.95 1.98
C GLU A 5 -23.52 15.23 2.31
N MET A 6 -22.72 14.96 1.27
CA MET A 6 -21.36 14.44 1.47
C MET A 6 -20.42 15.59 1.84
N ARG A 7 -19.52 15.37 2.79
CA ARG A 7 -18.53 16.34 3.23
C ARG A 7 -17.17 15.65 3.33
N ALA A 8 -16.11 16.37 3.06
CA ALA A 8 -14.76 15.82 3.16
C ALA A 8 -13.76 16.87 3.65
N GLY A 9 -12.68 16.38 4.23
CA GLY A 9 -11.51 17.16 4.56
C GLY A 9 -10.27 16.30 4.48
N ALA A 10 -9.18 16.86 4.00
CA ALA A 10 -7.93 16.15 3.85
C ALA A 10 -6.74 17.01 4.27
N ALA A 11 -5.68 16.37 4.75
CA ALA A 11 -4.44 17.05 5.06
C ALA A 11 -3.24 16.12 4.89
N ARG A 12 -2.09 16.70 4.57
CA ARG A 12 -0.79 16.05 4.63
C ARG A 12 0.12 16.77 5.61
N VAL A 13 0.97 16.00 6.29
CA VAL A 13 1.96 16.52 7.23
C VAL A 13 3.27 15.79 7.01
N ALA A 14 4.36 16.54 6.87
CA ALA A 14 5.69 15.95 6.75
C ALA A 14 6.07 15.20 8.03
N ILE A 15 6.68 14.03 7.87
CA ILE A 15 7.23 13.22 8.95
C ILE A 15 8.64 13.76 9.24
N ASP A 16 8.85 14.27 10.45
CA ASP A 16 10.16 14.81 10.85
C ASP A 16 11.14 13.66 11.16
N LEU A 17 12.12 13.48 10.30
CA LEU A 17 13.19 12.50 10.45
C LEU A 17 14.53 13.11 10.90
N GLY A 18 14.58 14.42 11.20
CA GLY A 18 15.82 15.12 11.53
C GLY A 18 16.55 14.58 12.76
N ASN A 19 15.81 14.01 13.72
CA ASN A 19 16.36 13.37 14.91
C ASN A 19 16.31 11.83 14.86
N VAL A 20 16.00 11.24 13.70
CA VAL A 20 15.87 9.80 13.49
C VAL A 20 17.02 9.26 12.68
N LEU A 21 17.32 9.88 11.55
CA LEU A 21 18.40 9.44 10.66
C LEU A 21 19.78 9.88 11.18
N PRO A 22 20.84 9.03 10.99
CA PRO A 22 20.80 7.72 10.32
C PRO A 22 20.15 6.62 11.18
N PHE A 23 19.34 5.75 10.56
CA PHE A 23 18.65 4.65 11.24
C PHE A 23 18.25 3.53 10.27
N ASP A 24 18.28 2.26 10.72
CA ASP A 24 17.84 1.06 9.99
C ASP A 24 18.49 0.94 8.59
N GLY A 25 19.75 1.40 8.47
CA GLY A 25 20.53 1.36 7.23
C GLY A 25 20.21 2.50 6.24
N PHE A 26 19.39 3.47 6.63
CA PHE A 26 19.18 4.72 5.91
C PHE A 26 20.01 5.83 6.53
N ASP A 27 20.67 6.61 5.67
CA ASP A 27 21.63 7.63 6.08
C ASP A 27 20.97 9.02 6.14
N GLU A 28 20.28 9.42 5.10
CA GLU A 28 19.70 10.74 4.94
C GLU A 28 18.31 10.67 4.25
N LEU A 29 17.56 11.77 4.32
CA LEU A 29 16.30 11.94 3.63
C LEU A 29 16.51 12.56 2.25
N ARG A 30 16.00 11.92 1.19
CA ARG A 30 16.08 12.44 -0.19
C ARG A 30 15.04 13.50 -0.48
N HIS A 31 13.79 13.25 -0.06
CA HIS A 31 12.67 14.19 -0.16
C HIS A 31 11.79 14.03 1.08
N GLU A 32 11.03 15.07 1.40
CA GLU A 32 10.03 14.99 2.46
C GLU A 32 9.10 13.78 2.25
N VAL A 33 8.79 13.11 3.34
CA VAL A 33 7.84 11.99 3.40
C VAL A 33 6.67 12.37 4.29
N PHE A 34 5.48 11.84 4.01
CA PHE A 34 4.26 12.39 4.57
C PHE A 34 3.37 11.33 5.23
N ALA A 35 2.65 11.79 6.27
CA ALA A 35 1.39 11.21 6.69
C ALA A 35 0.25 11.99 6.00
N ARG A 36 -0.71 11.29 5.39
CA ARG A 36 -1.87 11.86 4.71
C ARG A 36 -3.15 11.32 5.31
N ALA A 37 -4.07 12.19 5.64
CA ALA A 37 -5.37 11.83 6.18
C ALA A 37 -6.49 12.36 5.29
N LEU A 38 -7.49 11.52 5.07
CA LEU A 38 -8.74 11.85 4.40
C LEU A 38 -9.89 11.49 5.33
N ILE A 39 -10.74 12.46 5.63
CA ILE A 39 -11.98 12.28 6.37
C ILE A 39 -13.15 12.49 5.42
N ILE A 40 -14.12 11.59 5.45
CA ILE A 40 -15.35 11.69 4.67
C ILE A 40 -16.53 11.53 5.63
N GLU A 41 -17.54 12.40 5.49
CA GLU A 41 -18.79 12.37 6.24
C GLU A 41 -19.97 12.26 5.28
N GLY A 42 -20.93 11.41 5.61
CA GLY A 42 -22.18 11.26 4.89
C GLY A 42 -23.20 10.47 5.71
N THR A 43 -24.49 10.80 5.61
CA THR A 43 -25.62 10.13 6.30
C THR A 43 -25.39 9.88 7.79
N GLY A 44 -24.76 10.85 8.50
CA GLY A 44 -24.46 10.74 9.93
C GLY A 44 -23.30 9.80 10.29
N ARG A 45 -22.55 9.33 9.32
CA ARG A 45 -21.37 8.48 9.49
C ARG A 45 -20.09 9.20 9.07
N ARG A 46 -18.97 8.73 9.59
CA ARG A 46 -17.65 9.25 9.25
C ARG A 46 -16.70 8.10 8.96
N ALA A 47 -15.92 8.24 7.90
CA ALA A 47 -14.82 7.34 7.58
C ALA A 47 -13.50 8.11 7.57
N CYS A 48 -12.41 7.42 7.91
CA CYS A 48 -11.04 7.95 7.89
C CYS A 48 -10.13 6.99 7.13
N VAL A 49 -9.39 7.52 6.16
CA VAL A 49 -8.25 6.84 5.54
C VAL A 49 -6.99 7.60 5.92
N LEU A 50 -6.12 6.95 6.70
CA LEU A 50 -4.81 7.45 7.10
C LEU A 50 -3.72 6.67 6.37
N SER A 51 -2.98 7.33 5.50
CA SER A 51 -1.86 6.74 4.77
C SER A 51 -0.53 7.31 5.25
N LEU A 52 0.48 6.45 5.42
CA LEU A 52 1.83 6.83 5.81
C LEU A 52 2.84 6.34 4.78
N GLU A 53 3.80 7.18 4.44
CA GLU A 53 4.95 6.80 3.58
C GLU A 53 5.96 5.98 4.39
N VAL A 54 5.62 4.74 4.68
CA VAL A 54 6.43 3.75 5.38
C VAL A 54 6.35 2.39 4.70
N THR A 55 7.31 1.51 4.97
CA THR A 55 7.33 0.15 4.38
C THR A 55 6.22 -0.72 4.95
N SER A 56 6.00 -0.66 6.25
CA SER A 56 5.00 -1.47 6.96
C SER A 56 4.63 -0.81 8.29
N ILE A 57 3.47 -1.19 8.80
CA ILE A 57 2.98 -0.72 10.10
C ILE A 57 3.01 -1.89 11.07
N ALA A 58 3.97 -1.85 12.01
CA ALA A 58 4.09 -2.85 13.07
C ALA A 58 2.88 -2.79 14.03
N PRO A 59 2.51 -3.90 14.71
CA PRO A 59 1.32 -3.94 15.57
C PRO A 59 1.24 -2.84 16.63
N ALA A 60 2.37 -2.48 17.26
CA ALA A 60 2.40 -1.42 18.26
C ALA A 60 2.14 -0.03 17.63
N LEU A 61 2.77 0.27 16.49
CA LEU A 61 2.49 1.51 15.75
C LEU A 61 1.05 1.55 15.25
N LEU A 62 0.50 0.42 14.80
CA LEU A 62 -0.90 0.35 14.37
C LEU A 62 -1.86 0.69 15.52
N ALA A 63 -1.57 0.21 16.73
CA ALA A 63 -2.39 0.53 17.91
C ALA A 63 -2.40 2.04 18.17
N ASP A 64 -1.23 2.70 18.18
CA ASP A 64 -1.12 4.15 18.37
C ASP A 64 -1.84 4.93 17.28
N LEU A 65 -1.69 4.53 16.00
CA LEU A 65 -2.33 5.23 14.88
C LEU A 65 -3.86 5.09 14.91
N ARG A 66 -4.38 3.95 15.38
CA ARG A 66 -5.81 3.76 15.59
C ARG A 66 -6.34 4.63 16.71
N GLU A 67 -5.60 4.73 17.83
CA GLU A 67 -5.92 5.64 18.92
C GLU A 67 -5.95 7.10 18.43
N VAL A 68 -4.97 7.50 17.60
CA VAL A 68 -4.96 8.83 16.96
C VAL A 68 -6.22 9.07 16.13
N VAL A 69 -6.63 8.11 15.31
CA VAL A 69 -7.82 8.26 14.45
C VAL A 69 -9.10 8.29 15.30
N GLU A 70 -9.19 7.47 16.34
CA GLU A 70 -10.34 7.44 17.24
C GLU A 70 -10.47 8.75 18.02
N ASP A 71 -9.39 9.24 18.63
CA ASP A 71 -9.36 10.47 19.42
C ASP A 71 -9.63 11.72 18.57
N ALA A 72 -8.91 11.87 17.46
CA ALA A 72 -8.93 13.10 16.68
C ALA A 72 -10.08 13.16 15.65
N ALA A 73 -10.53 12.02 15.14
CA ALA A 73 -11.59 11.97 14.13
C ALA A 73 -12.89 11.33 14.62
N ASN A 74 -12.93 10.79 15.82
CA ASN A 74 -14.06 10.01 16.34
C ASN A 74 -14.48 8.91 15.34
N CYS A 75 -13.50 8.16 14.84
CA CYS A 75 -13.67 7.15 13.81
C CYS A 75 -12.94 5.88 14.21
N SER A 76 -13.62 4.76 14.26
CA SER A 76 -13.09 3.47 14.71
C SER A 76 -13.62 2.28 13.92
N GLY A 77 -13.08 1.11 14.22
CA GLY A 77 -13.52 -0.16 13.64
C GLY A 77 -13.32 -0.23 12.12
N ALA A 78 -14.37 -0.61 11.39
CA ALA A 78 -14.34 -0.78 9.94
C ALA A 78 -14.26 0.54 9.18
N TYR A 79 -14.65 1.65 9.80
CA TYR A 79 -14.63 3.00 9.21
C TYR A 79 -13.23 3.64 9.24
N SER A 80 -12.27 3.05 9.96
CA SER A 80 -10.90 3.54 10.11
C SER A 80 -9.93 2.64 9.37
N TRP A 81 -9.30 3.18 8.31
CA TRP A 81 -8.26 2.51 7.55
C TRP A 81 -6.92 3.17 7.79
N VAL A 82 -5.95 2.39 8.26
CA VAL A 82 -4.55 2.80 8.41
C VAL A 82 -3.73 1.96 7.44
N VAL A 83 -3.08 2.61 6.46
CA VAL A 83 -2.45 1.94 5.32
C VAL A 83 -1.06 2.50 5.07
N PRO A 84 0.02 1.68 5.00
CA PRO A 84 1.31 2.14 4.53
C PRO A 84 1.29 2.31 3.01
N THR A 85 2.04 3.24 2.45
CA THR A 85 2.28 3.28 1.00
C THR A 85 3.17 2.14 0.53
N HIS A 86 3.72 1.39 1.47
CA HIS A 86 4.63 0.27 1.24
C HIS A 86 5.91 0.66 0.49
N THR A 87 6.41 1.88 0.74
CA THR A 87 7.72 2.28 0.23
C THR A 87 8.83 1.45 0.87
N PHE A 88 9.71 0.87 0.04
CA PHE A 88 10.87 0.13 0.52
C PHE A 88 12.09 1.03 0.81
N SER A 89 11.90 2.32 0.64
CA SER A 89 12.94 3.33 0.86
C SER A 89 12.75 4.11 2.16
N MET A 90 12.24 3.45 3.21
CA MET A 90 12.06 4.02 4.55
C MET A 90 12.46 3.03 5.65
N PRO A 91 12.94 3.51 6.81
CA PRO A 91 13.19 2.67 7.98
C PRO A 91 11.96 1.90 8.43
N HIS A 92 12.16 0.78 9.11
CA HIS A 92 11.09 0.02 9.74
C HIS A 92 10.93 0.41 11.21
N VAL A 93 9.71 0.60 11.67
CA VAL A 93 9.43 0.54 13.11
C VAL A 93 9.49 -0.92 13.54
N ARG A 94 10.48 -1.26 14.35
CA ARG A 94 10.74 -2.63 14.79
C ARG A 94 10.15 -2.89 16.17
N THR A 95 9.82 -4.15 16.44
CA THR A 95 9.43 -4.58 17.78
C THR A 95 10.66 -4.53 18.69
N SER A 96 10.54 -3.96 19.88
CA SER A 96 11.66 -3.71 20.81
C SER A 96 12.55 -4.92 21.13
N GLY A 97 11.98 -6.13 21.16
CA GLY A 97 12.73 -7.37 21.40
C GLY A 97 13.72 -7.79 20.29
N HIS A 98 13.69 -7.12 19.14
CA HIS A 98 14.58 -7.38 17.99
C HIS A 98 15.65 -6.30 17.79
N LEU A 99 15.83 -5.39 18.75
CA LEU A 99 16.75 -4.27 18.65
C LEU A 99 18.03 -4.56 19.45
N ALA A 100 19.19 -4.37 18.81
CA ALA A 100 20.47 -4.84 19.28
C ALA A 100 20.97 -4.10 20.54
N ASP A 101 20.71 -2.78 20.65
CA ASP A 101 21.23 -1.92 21.69
C ASP A 101 20.27 -0.78 22.05
N ASP A 102 20.61 -0.03 23.11
CA ASP A 102 19.80 1.09 23.61
C ASP A 102 19.74 2.27 22.62
N ALA A 103 20.79 2.55 21.87
CA ALA A 103 20.82 3.64 20.91
C ALA A 103 19.85 3.35 19.77
N THR A 104 19.88 2.13 19.25
CA THR A 104 18.93 1.65 18.22
C THR A 104 17.48 1.64 18.73
N ARG A 105 17.25 1.23 20.00
CA ARG A 105 15.92 1.32 20.62
C ARG A 105 15.42 2.76 20.71
N ASN A 106 16.27 3.68 21.13
CA ASN A 106 15.93 5.09 21.24
C ASN A 106 15.65 5.73 19.87
N CYS A 107 16.38 5.36 18.81
CA CYS A 107 16.07 5.81 17.44
C CYS A 107 14.73 5.27 16.96
N ASN A 108 14.43 4.00 17.21
CA ASN A 108 13.16 3.37 16.87
C ASN A 108 11.97 4.06 17.54
N GLU A 109 12.10 4.40 18.84
CA GLU A 109 11.03 5.11 19.57
C GLU A 109 10.86 6.56 19.07
N ARG A 110 11.95 7.27 18.76
CA ARG A 110 11.86 8.60 18.14
C ARG A 110 11.17 8.52 16.77
N TYR A 111 11.52 7.51 15.96
CA TYR A 111 10.87 7.31 14.66
C TYR A 111 9.37 7.04 14.81
N ARG A 112 9.00 6.10 15.71
CA ARG A 112 7.60 5.82 16.04
C ARG A 112 6.86 7.08 16.48
N ALA A 113 7.45 7.87 17.38
CA ALA A 113 6.88 9.11 17.87
C ALA A 113 6.68 10.14 16.75
N ALA A 114 7.65 10.29 15.83
CA ALA A 114 7.54 11.19 14.68
C ALA A 114 6.38 10.79 13.75
N LEU A 115 6.21 9.49 13.48
CA LEU A 115 5.11 8.96 12.68
C LEU A 115 3.74 9.25 13.33
N VAL A 116 3.61 9.00 14.63
CA VAL A 116 2.37 9.24 15.39
C VAL A 116 2.04 10.75 15.45
N ALA A 117 3.04 11.60 15.66
CA ALA A 117 2.84 13.06 15.72
C ALA A 117 2.39 13.61 14.35
N ALA A 118 3.02 13.19 13.26
CA ALA A 118 2.62 13.59 11.90
C ALA A 118 1.21 13.10 11.57
N ALA A 119 0.89 11.84 11.91
CA ALA A 119 -0.45 11.27 11.72
C ALA A 119 -1.52 12.04 12.50
N ARG A 120 -1.29 12.33 13.80
CA ARG A 120 -2.22 13.10 14.63
C ARG A 120 -2.49 14.48 14.03
N THR A 121 -1.45 15.20 13.68
CA THR A 121 -1.58 16.53 13.05
C THR A 121 -2.31 16.47 11.71
N ALA A 122 -2.06 15.42 10.91
CA ALA A 122 -2.75 15.25 9.63
C ALA A 122 -4.25 14.98 9.84
N VAL A 123 -4.62 14.10 10.77
CA VAL A 123 -6.02 13.80 11.09
C VAL A 123 -6.74 15.04 11.65
N GLU A 124 -6.14 15.75 12.61
CA GLU A 124 -6.70 16.96 13.19
C GLU A 124 -6.95 18.05 12.14
N ARG A 125 -5.99 18.29 11.24
CA ARG A 125 -6.14 19.26 10.13
C ARG A 125 -7.20 18.81 9.13
N ALA A 126 -7.27 17.52 8.81
CA ALA A 126 -8.30 16.99 7.93
C ALA A 126 -9.71 17.19 8.53
N VAL A 127 -9.87 16.93 9.83
CA VAL A 127 -11.15 17.17 10.55
C VAL A 127 -11.49 18.66 10.56
N ALA A 128 -10.54 19.55 10.84
CA ALA A 128 -10.77 21.00 10.85
C ALA A 128 -11.11 21.55 9.46
N GLY A 129 -10.66 20.89 8.39
CA GLY A 129 -10.90 21.25 6.99
C GLY A 129 -12.17 20.65 6.38
N ILE A 130 -13.04 19.99 7.14
CA ILE A 130 -14.25 19.35 6.58
C ILE A 130 -15.23 20.39 6.07
N HIS A 131 -15.60 20.29 4.79
CA HIS A 131 -16.59 21.10 4.12
C HIS A 131 -17.40 20.27 3.12
N SER A 132 -18.42 20.85 2.49
CA SER A 132 -19.23 20.22 1.47
C SER A 132 -18.35 19.70 0.31
N ALA A 133 -18.60 18.49 -0.15
CA ALA A 133 -17.80 17.87 -1.18
C ALA A 133 -18.63 16.90 -2.04
N THR A 134 -18.18 16.70 -3.29
CA THR A 134 -18.71 15.70 -4.21
C THR A 134 -17.67 14.60 -4.43
N LEU A 135 -18.13 13.37 -4.65
CA LEU A 135 -17.32 12.23 -5.03
C LEU A 135 -17.41 12.03 -6.54
N ALA A 136 -16.29 11.81 -7.19
CA ALA A 136 -16.23 11.51 -8.62
C ALA A 136 -15.27 10.34 -8.85
N THR A 137 -15.68 9.37 -9.68
CA THR A 137 -14.86 8.17 -9.92
C THR A 137 -14.57 7.94 -11.39
N VAL A 138 -13.47 7.27 -11.63
CA VAL A 138 -13.07 6.75 -12.92
C VAL A 138 -12.19 5.52 -12.74
N GLU A 139 -12.25 4.60 -13.67
CA GLU A 139 -11.26 3.56 -13.84
C GLU A 139 -10.19 4.07 -14.81
N GLY A 140 -9.01 4.36 -14.27
CA GLY A 140 -7.83 4.74 -15.03
C GLY A 140 -6.94 3.52 -15.29
N GLU A 141 -5.84 3.75 -16.00
CA GLU A 141 -4.83 2.73 -16.31
C GLU A 141 -3.42 3.34 -16.24
N CYS A 142 -2.48 2.60 -15.66
CA CYS A 142 -1.08 2.99 -15.66
C CYS A 142 -0.13 1.78 -15.65
N PRO A 143 0.62 1.51 -16.73
CA PRO A 143 1.51 0.35 -16.85
C PRO A 143 2.87 0.59 -16.17
N VAL A 144 2.86 0.94 -14.89
CA VAL A 144 4.09 1.16 -14.09
C VAL A 144 4.54 -0.10 -13.34
N ASN A 145 3.74 -1.17 -13.38
CA ASN A 145 4.05 -2.43 -12.73
C ASN A 145 4.38 -3.53 -13.73
N VAL A 146 5.15 -4.48 -13.26
CA VAL A 146 5.49 -5.72 -13.96
C VAL A 146 5.46 -6.88 -12.97
N ASN A 147 5.04 -8.06 -13.43
CA ASN A 147 5.18 -9.27 -12.63
C ASN A 147 6.66 -9.51 -12.31
N ARG A 148 6.96 -9.99 -11.11
CA ARG A 148 8.34 -10.13 -10.64
C ARG A 148 8.82 -11.56 -10.46
N ASP A 149 7.99 -12.55 -10.77
CA ASP A 149 8.35 -13.96 -10.67
C ASP A 149 9.05 -14.42 -11.95
N ILE A 150 10.35 -14.66 -11.89
CA ILE A 150 11.16 -15.17 -12.99
C ILE A 150 11.61 -16.60 -12.72
N GLU A 151 11.63 -17.44 -13.79
CA GLU A 151 12.28 -18.72 -13.72
C GLU A 151 13.80 -18.56 -13.89
N THR A 152 14.55 -19.18 -12.98
CA THR A 152 16.03 -19.20 -12.99
C THR A 152 16.54 -20.65 -13.02
N PRO A 153 17.83 -20.89 -13.30
CA PRO A 153 18.39 -22.24 -13.21
C PRO A 153 18.23 -22.91 -11.83
N ALA A 154 18.11 -22.11 -10.77
CA ALA A 154 17.95 -22.60 -9.39
C ALA A 154 16.49 -22.75 -8.91
N GLY A 155 15.52 -22.24 -9.67
CA GLY A 155 14.10 -22.21 -9.34
C GLY A 155 13.49 -20.82 -9.59
N TRP A 156 12.26 -20.57 -9.17
CA TRP A 156 11.59 -19.29 -9.32
C TRP A 156 12.07 -18.27 -8.28
N TRP A 157 12.29 -17.03 -8.73
CA TRP A 157 12.77 -15.97 -7.85
C TRP A 157 12.32 -14.58 -8.29
N LEU A 158 12.64 -13.59 -7.46
CA LEU A 158 12.36 -12.17 -7.70
C LEU A 158 13.20 -11.61 -8.85
N GLY A 159 12.55 -10.99 -9.81
CA GLY A 159 13.17 -10.32 -10.94
C GLY A 159 12.19 -9.39 -11.66
N SER A 160 12.22 -9.36 -12.99
CA SER A 160 11.27 -8.64 -13.84
C SER A 160 10.78 -9.59 -14.94
N ASN A 161 9.47 -9.88 -14.95
CA ASN A 161 8.84 -10.80 -15.88
C ASN A 161 7.75 -10.09 -16.71
N PRO A 162 8.10 -9.43 -17.81
CA PRO A 162 7.13 -8.71 -18.64
C PRO A 162 6.11 -9.60 -19.36
N ARG A 163 6.26 -10.93 -19.26
CA ARG A 163 5.29 -11.90 -19.79
C ARG A 163 4.36 -12.48 -18.72
N GLY A 164 4.64 -12.18 -17.44
CA GLY A 164 3.77 -12.55 -16.34
C GLY A 164 2.53 -11.66 -16.31
N PHE A 165 1.48 -12.12 -15.64
CA PHE A 165 0.26 -11.34 -15.48
C PHE A 165 0.53 -10.07 -14.67
N ALA A 166 0.06 -8.92 -15.18
CA ALA A 166 0.04 -7.64 -14.47
C ALA A 166 -1.26 -6.91 -14.84
N ASP A 167 -2.05 -6.55 -13.85
CA ASP A 167 -3.21 -5.68 -14.03
C ASP A 167 -2.74 -4.23 -13.89
N HIS A 168 -3.05 -3.40 -14.88
CA HIS A 168 -2.70 -1.99 -14.93
C HIS A 168 -3.87 -1.08 -14.53
N THR A 169 -5.01 -1.68 -14.18
CA THR A 169 -6.20 -0.95 -13.72
C THR A 169 -5.88 -0.14 -12.47
N MET A 170 -6.25 1.13 -12.53
CA MET A 170 -6.00 2.11 -11.47
C MET A 170 -7.30 2.89 -11.20
N PRO A 171 -8.17 2.42 -10.30
CA PRO A 171 -9.36 3.16 -9.92
C PRO A 171 -8.97 4.43 -9.16
N VAL A 172 -9.61 5.55 -9.52
CA VAL A 172 -9.36 6.88 -8.96
C VAL A 172 -10.66 7.47 -8.44
N LEU A 173 -10.65 7.92 -7.19
CA LEU A 173 -11.69 8.70 -6.52
C LEU A 173 -11.19 10.14 -6.38
N ALA A 174 -11.77 11.05 -7.12
CA ALA A 174 -11.58 12.48 -6.97
C ALA A 174 -12.64 13.06 -6.03
N ILE A 175 -12.24 13.84 -5.06
CA ILE A 175 -13.12 14.51 -4.09
C ILE A 175 -12.93 16.00 -4.30
N ARG A 176 -14.03 16.69 -4.67
CA ARG A 176 -14.01 18.13 -4.98
C ARG A 176 -14.96 18.89 -4.06
N ASP A 177 -14.58 20.11 -3.75
CA ASP A 177 -15.46 21.04 -3.03
C ASP A 177 -16.54 21.63 -3.94
N ALA A 178 -17.42 22.45 -3.37
CA ALA A 178 -18.48 23.13 -4.11
C ALA A 178 -17.95 24.14 -5.16
N GLY A 179 -16.71 24.56 -5.08
CA GLY A 179 -16.01 25.39 -6.07
C GLY A 179 -15.37 24.60 -7.20
N GLY A 180 -15.34 23.26 -7.09
CA GLY A 180 -14.69 22.36 -8.03
C GLY A 180 -13.20 22.12 -7.74
N GLU A 181 -12.65 22.69 -6.65
CA GLU A 181 -11.28 22.48 -6.23
C GLU A 181 -11.11 21.09 -5.60
N TYR A 182 -9.96 20.47 -5.81
CA TYR A 182 -9.69 19.14 -5.27
C TYR A 182 -9.41 19.19 -3.77
N VAL A 183 -10.24 18.53 -2.98
CA VAL A 183 -10.00 18.25 -1.56
C VAL A 183 -8.99 17.11 -1.43
N ALA A 184 -9.24 16.02 -2.15
CA ALA A 184 -8.35 14.86 -2.21
C ALA A 184 -8.54 14.06 -3.49
N VAL A 185 -7.49 13.27 -3.80
CA VAL A 185 -7.57 12.16 -4.78
C VAL A 185 -7.08 10.89 -4.09
N LEU A 186 -7.92 9.86 -4.06
CA LEU A 186 -7.56 8.53 -3.57
C LEU A 186 -7.49 7.56 -4.75
N ALA A 187 -6.42 6.76 -4.81
CA ALA A 187 -6.27 5.75 -5.83
C ALA A 187 -5.61 4.48 -5.27
N THR A 188 -5.85 3.35 -5.94
CA THR A 188 -5.11 2.11 -5.70
C THR A 188 -4.37 1.71 -6.98
N ALA A 189 -3.14 1.19 -6.84
CA ALA A 189 -2.37 0.68 -7.97
C ALA A 189 -1.64 -0.61 -7.56
N ASP A 190 -1.64 -1.59 -8.48
CA ASP A 190 -1.05 -2.91 -8.24
C ASP A 190 0.48 -2.90 -8.45
N VAL A 191 1.17 -2.00 -7.74
CA VAL A 191 2.62 -1.85 -7.80
C VAL A 191 3.22 -1.67 -6.40
N GLN A 192 4.38 -2.25 -6.15
CA GLN A 192 5.16 -1.94 -4.96
C GLN A 192 5.95 -0.66 -5.18
N SER A 193 5.92 0.25 -4.21
CA SER A 193 6.71 1.49 -4.21
C SER A 193 8.16 1.14 -3.83
N SER A 194 8.93 0.61 -4.80
CA SER A 194 10.23 -0.03 -4.56
C SER A 194 11.23 0.17 -5.70
N VAL A 195 11.19 1.31 -6.38
CA VAL A 195 12.16 1.63 -7.45
C VAL A 195 13.57 1.71 -6.88
N LEU A 196 13.74 2.32 -5.70
CA LEU A 196 15.03 2.51 -5.05
C LEU A 196 15.38 1.42 -4.02
N ASP A 197 14.57 0.35 -3.89
CA ASP A 197 14.80 -0.69 -2.89
C ASP A 197 16.20 -1.30 -3.01
N GLY A 198 16.96 -1.20 -1.91
CA GLY A 198 18.32 -1.73 -1.80
C GLY A 198 19.40 -0.87 -2.46
N SER A 199 19.04 0.11 -3.29
CA SER A 199 20.01 0.97 -4.01
C SER A 199 20.69 1.96 -3.07
N ARG A 200 21.92 2.33 -3.45
CA ARG A 200 22.75 3.33 -2.79
C ARG A 200 23.23 4.35 -3.80
N ASP A 201 23.48 5.58 -3.35
CA ASP A 201 24.10 6.60 -4.20
C ASP A 201 25.58 6.29 -4.48
N SER A 202 26.24 7.14 -5.26
CA SER A 202 27.67 7.01 -5.61
C SER A 202 28.61 7.10 -4.41
N GLU A 203 28.15 7.65 -3.29
CA GLU A 203 28.91 7.72 -2.02
C GLU A 203 28.62 6.52 -1.09
N GLY A 204 27.77 5.59 -1.55
CA GLY A 204 27.38 4.39 -0.80
C GLY A 204 26.30 4.62 0.24
N ARG A 205 25.64 5.80 0.26
CA ARG A 205 24.58 6.14 1.21
C ARG A 205 23.24 5.61 0.71
N ARG A 206 22.40 5.15 1.63
CA ARG A 206 21.02 4.76 1.36
C ARG A 206 20.09 5.89 1.77
N MET A 207 19.36 6.44 0.81
CA MET A 207 18.51 7.59 1.02
C MET A 207 17.08 7.17 1.34
N ALA A 208 16.51 7.76 2.41
CA ALA A 208 15.09 7.60 2.73
C ALA A 208 14.22 8.42 1.75
N SER A 209 13.08 7.84 1.32
CA SER A 209 12.21 8.42 0.29
C SER A 209 10.80 7.81 0.35
N GLY A 210 9.78 8.56 -0.07
CA GLY A 210 8.44 8.03 -0.36
C GLY A 210 8.38 7.14 -1.60
N ASP A 211 9.50 7.03 -2.34
CA ASP A 211 9.64 6.23 -3.56
C ASP A 211 8.55 6.54 -4.59
N LEU A 212 8.10 5.57 -5.38
CA LEU A 212 7.17 5.74 -6.49
C LEU A 212 5.87 6.45 -6.10
N PHE A 213 5.21 6.00 -5.03
CA PHE A 213 3.94 6.58 -4.60
C PHE A 213 4.11 7.97 -4.00
N GLY A 214 5.16 8.20 -3.21
CA GLY A 214 5.45 9.52 -2.68
C GLY A 214 5.72 10.54 -3.78
N PHE A 215 6.50 10.16 -4.79
CA PHE A 215 6.80 11.03 -5.94
C PHE A 215 5.54 11.33 -6.78
N ALA A 216 4.74 10.32 -7.11
CA ALA A 216 3.50 10.49 -7.87
C ALA A 216 2.48 11.36 -7.11
N ALA A 217 2.33 11.13 -5.79
CA ALA A 217 1.47 11.94 -4.94
C ALA A 217 1.87 13.41 -4.93
N MET A 218 3.17 13.72 -4.73
CA MET A 218 3.66 15.10 -4.78
C MET A 218 3.45 15.75 -6.16
N SER A 219 3.57 14.99 -7.24
CA SER A 219 3.32 15.48 -8.60
C SER A 219 1.86 15.88 -8.79
N LEU A 220 0.91 15.01 -8.34
CA LEU A 220 -0.51 15.27 -8.38
C LEU A 220 -0.90 16.50 -7.53
N GLU A 221 -0.43 16.53 -6.28
CA GLU A 221 -0.71 17.61 -5.32
C GLU A 221 -0.22 18.98 -5.81
N ARG A 222 0.90 19.01 -6.53
CA ARG A 222 1.43 20.23 -7.14
C ARG A 222 0.57 20.71 -8.29
N GLU A 223 0.03 19.81 -9.11
CA GLU A 223 -0.73 20.13 -10.33
C GLU A 223 -2.19 20.43 -10.06
N LEU A 224 -2.84 19.65 -9.18
CA LEU A 224 -4.28 19.75 -8.92
C LEU A 224 -4.61 20.43 -7.59
N GLY A 225 -3.64 20.58 -6.70
CA GLY A 225 -3.92 20.89 -5.30
C GLY A 225 -4.52 19.69 -4.55
N GLY A 226 -5.08 19.92 -3.36
CA GLY A 226 -5.63 18.88 -2.50
C GLY A 226 -4.58 17.92 -1.95
N VAL A 227 -5.01 16.73 -1.55
CA VAL A 227 -4.16 15.68 -0.95
C VAL A 227 -4.28 14.38 -1.73
N ALA A 228 -3.16 13.76 -2.08
CA ALA A 228 -3.13 12.51 -2.85
C ALA A 228 -2.88 11.30 -1.94
N LEU A 229 -3.84 10.39 -1.82
CA LEU A 229 -3.71 9.13 -1.10
C LEU A 229 -3.53 7.98 -2.09
N LEU A 230 -2.31 7.46 -2.21
CA LEU A 230 -2.01 6.28 -3.03
C LEU A 230 -1.87 5.07 -2.12
N LEU A 231 -2.75 4.10 -2.31
CA LEU A 231 -2.79 2.87 -1.54
C LEU A 231 -2.25 1.70 -2.38
N PRO A 232 -1.42 0.82 -1.80
CA PRO A 232 -0.96 -0.37 -2.50
C PRO A 232 -2.13 -1.30 -2.79
N GLY A 233 -2.33 -1.60 -4.06
CA GLY A 233 -3.30 -2.56 -4.54
C GLY A 233 -2.81 -4.00 -4.42
N ALA A 234 -3.24 -4.87 -5.32
CA ALA A 234 -2.88 -6.28 -5.37
C ALA A 234 -1.46 -6.47 -5.96
N ALA A 235 -0.45 -6.02 -5.23
CA ALA A 235 0.94 -5.94 -5.68
C ALA A 235 1.86 -7.03 -5.09
N GLY A 236 1.30 -8.16 -4.64
CA GLY A 236 2.10 -9.21 -4.01
C GLY A 236 3.19 -9.78 -4.91
N ASP A 237 2.86 -10.01 -6.17
CA ASP A 237 3.73 -10.51 -7.22
C ASP A 237 4.16 -9.44 -8.23
N GLN A 238 3.97 -8.15 -7.89
CA GLN A 238 4.29 -7.03 -8.78
C GLN A 238 5.45 -6.20 -8.24
N GLY A 239 6.27 -5.70 -9.14
CA GLY A 239 7.29 -4.68 -8.89
C GLY A 239 7.12 -3.50 -9.83
N PRO A 240 7.84 -2.39 -9.63
CA PRO A 240 7.91 -1.31 -10.62
C PRO A 240 8.55 -1.82 -11.91
N ALA A 241 8.19 -1.21 -13.03
CA ALA A 241 8.67 -1.61 -14.35
C ALA A 241 10.21 -1.57 -14.46
N GLU A 242 10.83 -0.58 -13.83
CA GLU A 242 12.28 -0.47 -13.68
C GLU A 242 12.66 -0.33 -12.21
N ARG A 243 13.79 -0.92 -11.83
CA ARG A 243 14.34 -0.89 -10.46
C ARG A 243 15.80 -0.45 -10.49
N ALA A 244 16.21 0.33 -9.51
CA ALA A 244 17.59 0.74 -9.36
C ALA A 244 18.50 -0.45 -9.01
N MET A 245 18.04 -1.33 -8.12
CA MET A 245 18.73 -2.56 -7.79
C MET A 245 18.16 -3.73 -8.60
N ASN A 246 18.93 -4.22 -9.56
CA ASN A 246 18.56 -5.36 -10.40
C ASN A 246 19.22 -6.64 -9.91
N VAL A 247 18.42 -7.71 -9.87
CA VAL A 247 18.88 -9.06 -9.56
C VAL A 247 18.88 -9.87 -10.83
N MET A 248 20.02 -10.46 -11.16
CA MET A 248 20.21 -11.37 -12.30
C MET A 248 20.78 -12.69 -11.81
N PHE A 249 20.61 -13.73 -12.60
CA PHE A 249 21.22 -15.03 -12.35
C PHE A 249 22.02 -15.42 -13.58
N ASP A 250 23.26 -15.89 -13.38
CA ASP A 250 24.06 -16.45 -14.46
C ASP A 250 23.58 -17.86 -14.85
N ALA A 251 24.20 -18.44 -15.85
CA ALA A 251 23.86 -19.78 -16.32
C ALA A 251 24.06 -20.90 -15.30
N ALA A 252 24.89 -20.66 -14.26
CA ALA A 252 25.09 -21.58 -13.14
C ALA A 252 24.07 -21.34 -11.98
N GLY A 253 23.18 -20.35 -12.12
CA GLY A 253 22.21 -19.99 -11.09
C GLY A 253 22.79 -19.13 -9.96
N VAL A 254 23.97 -18.54 -10.16
CA VAL A 254 24.58 -17.65 -9.18
C VAL A 254 23.92 -16.26 -9.27
N LYS A 255 23.42 -15.80 -8.14
CA LYS A 255 22.79 -14.47 -8.02
C LYS A 255 23.83 -13.37 -8.18
N GLN A 256 23.56 -12.43 -9.05
CA GLN A 256 24.31 -11.19 -9.24
C GLN A 256 23.37 -9.99 -8.99
N THR A 257 23.89 -8.93 -8.41
CA THR A 257 23.16 -7.67 -8.22
C THR A 257 23.90 -6.54 -8.91
N VAL A 258 23.14 -5.71 -9.62
CA VAL A 258 23.65 -4.51 -10.27
C VAL A 258 22.87 -3.33 -9.71
N ASP A 259 23.58 -2.38 -9.08
CA ASP A 259 23.01 -1.13 -8.60
C ASP A 259 23.22 -0.04 -9.63
N ALA A 260 22.14 0.64 -10.02
CA ALA A 260 22.17 1.75 -10.95
C ALA A 260 22.60 3.09 -10.28
N HIS A 261 22.77 3.10 -8.96
CA HIS A 261 23.18 4.26 -8.18
C HIS A 261 22.34 5.52 -8.53
N GLU A 262 22.96 6.58 -8.99
CA GLU A 262 22.31 7.85 -9.35
C GLU A 262 21.26 7.68 -10.47
N ASP A 263 21.44 6.73 -11.39
CA ASP A 263 20.44 6.43 -12.41
C ASP A 263 19.12 5.90 -11.83
N GLY A 264 19.15 5.30 -10.64
CA GLY A 264 17.96 4.89 -9.92
C GLY A 264 16.99 6.04 -9.63
N TYR A 265 17.52 7.24 -9.35
CA TYR A 265 16.68 8.44 -9.16
C TYR A 265 16.05 8.91 -10.47
N ARG A 266 16.74 8.75 -11.59
CA ARG A 266 16.16 9.04 -12.91
C ARG A 266 15.03 8.07 -13.22
N MET A 267 15.19 6.79 -12.91
CA MET A 267 14.13 5.77 -13.06
C MET A 267 12.93 6.10 -12.17
N LEU A 268 13.17 6.47 -10.91
CA LEU A 268 12.10 6.90 -10.00
C LEU A 268 11.37 8.13 -10.53
N HIS A 269 12.10 9.14 -11.00
CA HIS A 269 11.49 10.35 -11.55
C HIS A 269 10.62 10.05 -12.77
N GLN A 270 11.10 9.24 -13.71
CA GLN A 270 10.36 8.87 -14.93
C GLN A 270 9.08 8.09 -14.61
N GLN A 271 9.17 7.05 -13.80
CA GLN A 271 8.00 6.23 -13.44
C GLN A 271 7.03 6.98 -12.52
N GLY A 272 7.56 7.75 -11.55
CA GLY A 272 6.73 8.57 -10.67
C GLY A 272 6.00 9.67 -11.43
N GLN A 273 6.63 10.27 -12.45
CA GLN A 273 5.97 11.25 -13.32
C GLN A 273 4.91 10.57 -14.21
N ALA A 274 5.18 9.37 -14.74
CA ALA A 274 4.20 8.61 -15.53
C ALA A 274 2.96 8.27 -14.68
N LEU A 275 3.14 7.76 -13.48
CA LEU A 275 2.05 7.47 -12.56
C LEU A 275 1.31 8.75 -12.14
N GLY A 276 2.04 9.82 -11.81
CA GLY A 276 1.45 11.11 -11.47
C GLY A 276 0.59 11.69 -12.59
N ASN A 277 1.08 11.65 -13.83
CA ASN A 277 0.32 12.12 -15.00
C ASN A 277 -0.94 11.29 -15.24
N ALA A 278 -0.85 9.96 -15.14
CA ALA A 278 -2.00 9.08 -15.29
C ALA A 278 -3.07 9.36 -14.22
N LEU A 279 -2.66 9.61 -12.97
CA LEU A 279 -3.56 9.99 -11.88
C LEU A 279 -4.23 11.35 -12.13
N ILE A 280 -3.48 12.34 -12.61
CA ILE A 280 -3.98 13.69 -12.92
C ILE A 280 -5.02 13.60 -14.05
N GLU A 281 -4.72 12.89 -15.12
CA GLU A 281 -5.64 12.69 -16.24
C GLU A 281 -6.89 11.96 -15.80
N ALA A 282 -6.75 10.87 -15.05
CA ALA A 282 -7.90 10.13 -14.50
C ALA A 282 -8.74 11.02 -13.59
N ALA A 283 -8.15 11.75 -12.64
CA ALA A 283 -8.90 12.63 -11.74
C ALA A 283 -9.68 13.71 -12.48
N ARG A 284 -9.15 14.23 -13.60
CA ARG A 284 -9.86 15.20 -14.46
C ARG A 284 -11.04 14.59 -15.21
N MET A 285 -10.96 13.29 -15.55
CA MET A 285 -12.02 12.55 -16.25
C MET A 285 -13.05 11.92 -15.32
N ALA A 286 -12.82 11.95 -14.00
CA ALA A 286 -13.71 11.35 -13.02
C ALA A 286 -15.12 11.95 -13.08
N ARG A 287 -16.12 11.07 -13.03
CA ARG A 287 -17.54 11.42 -13.11
C ARG A 287 -18.15 11.45 -11.72
N GLU A 288 -18.94 12.48 -11.47
CA GLU A 288 -19.60 12.67 -10.18
C GLU A 288 -20.65 11.58 -9.91
N ASP A 289 -20.77 11.28 -8.61
CA ASP A 289 -21.73 10.36 -8.04
C ASP A 289 -22.52 11.10 -6.95
N ASP A 290 -23.83 11.09 -7.06
CA ASP A 290 -24.74 11.78 -6.13
C ASP A 290 -25.03 10.96 -4.86
N ALA A 291 -24.57 9.72 -4.76
CA ALA A 291 -24.82 8.89 -3.60
C ALA A 291 -23.99 9.34 -2.38
N THR A 292 -24.69 9.48 -1.24
CA THR A 292 -24.10 10.08 -0.02
C THR A 292 -23.97 9.12 1.17
N GLY A 293 -24.32 7.84 0.97
CA GLY A 293 -24.25 6.82 2.02
C GLY A 293 -22.81 6.45 2.36
N ILE A 294 -22.52 6.29 3.66
CA ILE A 294 -21.28 5.67 4.13
C ILE A 294 -21.66 4.41 4.91
N ASP A 295 -21.09 3.29 4.52
CA ASP A 295 -21.20 2.03 5.26
C ASP A 295 -19.86 1.33 5.34
N ALA A 296 -19.64 0.60 6.45
CA ALA A 296 -18.41 -0.15 6.62
C ALA A 296 -18.61 -1.40 7.44
N ARG A 297 -17.93 -2.47 7.06
CA ARG A 297 -17.95 -3.73 7.80
C ARG A 297 -16.60 -4.44 7.75
N THR A 298 -16.37 -5.28 8.74
CA THR A 298 -15.20 -6.16 8.80
C THR A 298 -15.67 -7.61 8.78
N VAL A 299 -15.00 -8.43 8.00
CA VAL A 299 -15.23 -9.89 7.98
C VAL A 299 -13.98 -10.56 8.52
N ASP A 300 -14.10 -11.25 9.66
CA ASP A 300 -13.05 -12.11 10.18
C ASP A 300 -13.04 -13.43 9.40
N VAL A 301 -11.88 -13.84 8.92
CA VAL A 301 -11.70 -15.01 8.05
C VAL A 301 -10.63 -15.91 8.65
N LEU A 302 -10.90 -17.24 8.68
CA LEU A 302 -9.92 -18.28 8.98
C LEU A 302 -9.56 -18.99 7.67
N LEU A 303 -8.27 -19.02 7.37
CA LEU A 303 -7.72 -19.63 6.16
C LEU A 303 -6.71 -20.72 6.52
N PRO A 304 -6.56 -21.76 5.69
CA PRO A 304 -5.50 -22.75 5.86
C PRO A 304 -4.14 -22.07 6.00
N ALA A 305 -3.34 -22.51 6.96
CA ALA A 305 -2.04 -21.94 7.26
C ALA A 305 -0.90 -22.90 7.01
N GLN A 306 0.28 -22.35 6.77
CA GLN A 306 1.55 -23.07 6.67
C GLN A 306 2.65 -22.37 7.46
N THR A 307 3.70 -23.11 7.79
CA THR A 307 4.92 -22.54 8.36
C THR A 307 5.65 -21.74 7.28
N ARG A 308 5.88 -20.47 7.57
CA ARG A 308 6.66 -19.59 6.67
C ARG A 308 8.13 -19.93 6.78
N ALA A 309 8.86 -19.93 5.64
CA ALA A 309 10.30 -20.06 5.64
C ALA A 309 10.99 -18.98 6.48
N ASP A 310 12.12 -19.31 7.08
CA ASP A 310 12.98 -18.30 7.71
C ASP A 310 13.46 -17.31 6.63
N PHE A 311 13.31 -16.03 6.91
CA PHE A 311 13.67 -14.95 5.97
C PHE A 311 15.13 -15.06 5.50
N HIS A 312 16.05 -15.46 6.38
CA HIS A 312 17.47 -15.59 6.06
C HIS A 312 17.80 -16.84 5.22
N SER A 313 16.89 -17.81 5.16
CA SER A 313 17.02 -19.02 4.33
C SER A 313 16.34 -18.90 2.97
N LEU A 314 15.64 -17.80 2.69
CA LEU A 314 14.93 -17.60 1.43
C LEU A 314 15.89 -17.53 0.25
N ALA A 315 15.76 -18.48 -0.66
CA ALA A 315 16.52 -18.61 -1.91
C ALA A 315 15.64 -19.27 -2.98
N PRO A 316 16.00 -19.23 -4.27
CA PRO A 316 15.30 -20.01 -5.27
C PRO A 316 15.53 -21.52 -5.04
N HIS A 317 14.47 -22.29 -5.10
CA HIS A 317 14.47 -23.73 -4.89
C HIS A 317 13.71 -24.45 -6.02
N ARG A 318 14.18 -25.63 -6.43
CA ARG A 318 13.44 -26.52 -7.36
C ARG A 318 12.55 -27.52 -6.63
N THR A 319 12.80 -27.71 -5.34
CA THR A 319 11.98 -28.55 -4.46
C THR A 319 11.86 -27.85 -3.12
N TYR A 320 10.65 -27.81 -2.57
CA TYR A 320 10.37 -27.21 -1.25
C TYR A 320 9.16 -27.94 -0.64
N GLU A 321 9.24 -28.25 0.64
CA GLU A 321 8.16 -28.87 1.37
C GLU A 321 7.40 -27.80 2.19
N PHE A 322 6.15 -27.58 1.84
CA PHE A 322 5.26 -26.69 2.58
C PHE A 322 4.62 -27.44 3.76
N HIS A 323 4.87 -27.00 4.99
CA HIS A 323 4.36 -27.63 6.19
C HIS A 323 3.10 -26.94 6.69
N ALA A 324 1.98 -27.69 6.77
CA ALA A 324 0.72 -27.17 7.29
C ALA A 324 0.87 -26.73 8.77
N ALA A 325 0.22 -25.62 9.12
CA ALA A 325 0.26 -25.01 10.45
C ALA A 325 -1.14 -24.66 11.01
N GLY A 326 -2.15 -25.46 10.66
CA GLY A 326 -3.54 -25.25 11.08
C GLY A 326 -4.22 -24.12 10.31
N GLU A 327 -4.72 -23.10 11.00
CA GLU A 327 -5.42 -21.97 10.41
C GLU A 327 -4.80 -20.64 10.84
N GLN A 328 -4.80 -19.66 9.92
CA GLN A 328 -4.41 -18.28 10.17
C GLN A 328 -5.62 -17.36 10.02
N ARG A 329 -5.83 -16.50 11.01
CA ARG A 329 -6.85 -15.45 10.94
C ARG A 329 -6.37 -14.30 10.08
N THR A 330 -7.25 -13.82 9.21
CA THR A 330 -7.10 -12.56 8.49
C THR A 330 -8.41 -11.79 8.51
N ARG A 331 -8.39 -10.53 8.00
CA ARG A 331 -9.57 -9.68 7.94
C ARG A 331 -9.74 -9.07 6.56
N VAL A 332 -11.00 -9.01 6.15
CA VAL A 332 -11.46 -8.21 5.02
C VAL A 332 -12.17 -6.97 5.57
N TYR A 333 -11.79 -5.82 5.09
CA TYR A 333 -12.42 -4.54 5.38
C TYR A 333 -13.18 -4.07 4.15
N LEU A 334 -14.44 -3.77 4.32
CA LEU A 334 -15.29 -3.21 3.28
C LEU A 334 -15.71 -1.82 3.73
N LEU A 335 -15.47 -0.83 2.88
CA LEU A 335 -15.87 0.55 3.10
C LEU A 335 -16.56 1.06 1.85
N ARG A 336 -17.83 1.46 1.98
CA ARG A 336 -18.61 2.04 0.91
C ARG A 336 -18.75 3.54 1.12
N LEU A 337 -18.46 4.31 0.07
CA LEU A 337 -18.57 5.77 0.03
C LEU A 337 -19.44 6.12 -1.17
N GLY A 338 -20.72 6.43 -0.95
CA GLY A 338 -21.68 6.53 -2.05
C GLY A 338 -21.82 5.18 -2.77
N ASN A 339 -21.55 5.17 -4.08
CA ASN A 339 -21.50 3.96 -4.91
C ASN A 339 -20.06 3.38 -5.05
N VAL A 340 -19.09 3.95 -4.35
CA VAL A 340 -17.69 3.51 -4.39
C VAL A 340 -17.47 2.41 -3.36
N GLU A 341 -16.95 1.26 -3.82
CA GLU A 341 -16.59 0.15 -2.94
C GLU A 341 -15.08 0.08 -2.75
N LEU A 342 -14.63 0.18 -1.52
CA LEU A 342 -13.25 -0.07 -1.14
C LEU A 342 -13.15 -1.42 -0.43
N VAL A 343 -12.29 -2.28 -0.92
CA VAL A 343 -12.00 -3.61 -0.36
C VAL A 343 -10.57 -3.62 0.17
N GLY A 344 -10.41 -3.80 1.47
CA GLY A 344 -9.12 -3.86 2.13
C GLY A 344 -8.80 -5.23 2.69
N VAL A 345 -7.57 -5.70 2.51
CA VAL A 345 -7.06 -6.94 3.11
C VAL A 345 -5.73 -6.71 3.80
N GLN A 346 -5.39 -7.59 4.76
CA GLN A 346 -4.13 -7.49 5.48
C GLN A 346 -2.93 -8.11 4.72
N PRO A 347 -3.06 -9.28 4.04
CA PRO A 347 -1.96 -9.83 3.25
C PRO A 347 -1.74 -9.07 1.94
N LYS A 348 -0.52 -9.18 1.41
CA LYS A 348 -0.22 -8.81 0.03
C LYS A 348 -0.67 -9.94 -0.88
N VAL A 349 -1.63 -9.66 -1.74
CA VAL A 349 -2.17 -10.65 -2.70
C VAL A 349 -1.62 -10.41 -4.09
N SER A 350 -1.69 -11.42 -4.96
CA SER A 350 -1.26 -11.32 -6.37
C SER A 350 -2.16 -10.38 -7.17
N SER A 351 -1.63 -9.85 -8.28
CA SER A 351 -2.39 -8.98 -9.19
C SER A 351 -3.63 -9.70 -9.77
N ALA A 352 -3.53 -10.99 -10.07
CA ALA A 352 -4.66 -11.80 -10.51
C ALA A 352 -5.78 -11.89 -9.47
N PHE A 353 -5.46 -11.88 -8.16
CA PHE A 353 -6.45 -11.79 -7.09
C PHE A 353 -7.25 -10.49 -7.18
N GLY A 354 -6.54 -9.36 -7.24
CA GLY A 354 -7.17 -8.04 -7.34
C GLY A 354 -8.05 -7.90 -8.57
N ALA A 355 -7.57 -8.34 -9.73
CA ALA A 355 -8.33 -8.35 -10.98
C ALA A 355 -9.62 -9.18 -10.85
N THR A 356 -9.56 -10.36 -10.22
CA THR A 356 -10.75 -11.21 -9.99
C THR A 356 -11.77 -10.53 -9.10
N VAL A 357 -11.35 -9.86 -8.03
CA VAL A 357 -12.25 -9.14 -7.13
C VAL A 357 -12.87 -7.92 -7.84
N ARG A 358 -12.08 -7.16 -8.61
CA ARG A 358 -12.59 -6.02 -9.40
C ARG A 358 -13.63 -6.45 -10.42
N ALA A 359 -13.39 -7.55 -11.12
CA ALA A 359 -14.31 -8.10 -12.13
C ALA A 359 -15.64 -8.65 -11.56
N ALA A 360 -15.71 -8.91 -10.25
CA ALA A 360 -16.89 -9.50 -9.63
C ALA A 360 -18.07 -8.54 -9.46
N ARG A 361 -17.89 -7.25 -9.68
CA ARG A 361 -18.94 -6.23 -9.53
C ARG A 361 -18.89 -5.22 -10.67
N SER A 362 -20.08 -4.77 -11.10
CA SER A 362 -20.20 -3.60 -11.98
C SER A 362 -19.93 -2.32 -11.18
N GLY A 363 -18.98 -1.52 -11.61
CA GLY A 363 -18.56 -0.28 -10.93
C GLY A 363 -17.12 -0.37 -10.41
N SER A 364 -16.58 0.76 -10.00
CA SER A 364 -15.19 0.85 -9.55
C SER A 364 -15.01 0.21 -8.18
N VAL A 365 -14.23 -0.85 -8.11
CA VAL A 365 -13.79 -1.46 -6.86
C VAL A 365 -12.33 -1.06 -6.59
N PHE A 366 -12.12 -0.35 -5.50
CA PHE A 366 -10.79 0.03 -5.01
C PHE A 366 -10.26 -1.10 -4.13
N PHE A 367 -9.30 -1.85 -4.63
CA PHE A 367 -8.71 -2.95 -3.88
C PHE A 367 -7.40 -2.51 -3.24
N ALA A 368 -7.29 -2.61 -1.91
CA ALA A 368 -6.10 -2.22 -1.15
C ALA A 368 -5.57 -3.37 -0.28
N THR A 369 -4.26 -3.50 -0.20
CA THR A 369 -3.57 -4.44 0.69
C THR A 369 -2.95 -3.74 1.89
N LEU A 370 -2.50 -4.50 2.89
CA LEU A 370 -1.88 -3.99 4.11
C LEU A 370 -2.80 -3.05 4.94
N VAL A 371 -4.10 -3.15 4.75
CA VAL A 371 -5.07 -2.35 5.49
C VAL A 371 -5.13 -2.82 6.93
N ASN A 372 -4.89 -1.90 7.86
CA ASN A 372 -4.95 -2.15 9.29
C ASN A 372 -4.04 -3.31 9.74
N GLY A 373 -2.84 -3.39 9.15
CA GLY A 373 -1.82 -4.39 9.47
C GLY A 373 -1.35 -5.20 8.25
N GLY A 374 -0.24 -5.90 8.38
CA GLY A 374 0.37 -6.69 7.31
C GLY A 374 0.58 -8.15 7.71
N GLN A 375 0.27 -9.07 6.79
CA GLN A 375 0.40 -10.51 6.99
C GLN A 375 1.27 -11.20 5.93
N LYS A 376 2.27 -10.48 5.42
CA LYS A 376 3.14 -10.96 4.33
C LYS A 376 2.29 -11.28 3.08
N TYR A 377 2.46 -12.45 2.47
CA TYR A 377 1.87 -12.79 1.18
C TYR A 377 0.70 -13.76 1.32
N LEU A 378 -0.28 -13.60 0.44
CA LEU A 378 -1.25 -14.61 0.06
C LEU A 378 -1.13 -14.75 -1.47
N PRO A 379 -0.26 -15.66 -1.94
CA PRO A 379 0.13 -15.76 -3.33
C PRO A 379 -0.94 -16.41 -4.20
N ALA A 380 -0.77 -16.30 -5.53
CA ALA A 380 -1.58 -17.02 -6.49
C ALA A 380 -1.44 -18.55 -6.34
N PRO A 381 -2.42 -19.35 -6.78
CA PRO A 381 -2.39 -20.81 -6.61
C PRO A 381 -1.15 -21.48 -7.24
N ASP A 382 -0.76 -21.06 -8.43
CA ASP A 382 0.39 -21.59 -9.16
C ASP A 382 1.76 -21.22 -8.53
N ALA A 383 1.79 -20.25 -7.65
CA ALA A 383 3.00 -19.85 -6.94
C ALA A 383 3.54 -20.97 -6.02
N TYR A 384 2.66 -21.83 -5.48
CA TYR A 384 3.08 -22.98 -4.67
C TYR A 384 3.73 -24.07 -5.52
N GLU A 385 3.22 -24.34 -6.73
CA GLU A 385 3.81 -25.29 -7.67
C GLU A 385 5.16 -24.79 -8.20
N LYS A 386 5.25 -23.48 -8.46
CA LYS A 386 6.48 -22.80 -8.89
C LYS A 386 7.49 -22.63 -7.77
N ILE A 387 7.07 -22.73 -6.51
CA ILE A 387 7.90 -22.47 -5.33
C ILE A 387 8.46 -21.03 -5.39
N THR A 388 7.58 -20.04 -5.57
CA THR A 388 8.00 -18.64 -5.63
C THR A 388 8.42 -18.10 -4.28
N TYR A 389 9.09 -16.96 -4.27
CA TYR A 389 9.44 -16.22 -3.05
C TYR A 389 8.19 -15.95 -2.18
N GLU A 390 7.08 -15.57 -2.81
CA GLU A 390 5.82 -15.27 -2.13
C GLU A 390 5.25 -16.50 -1.44
N ALA A 391 5.28 -17.67 -2.10
CA ALA A 391 4.77 -18.91 -1.54
C ALA A 391 5.59 -19.36 -0.33
N MET A 392 6.93 -19.33 -0.41
CA MET A 392 7.81 -19.66 0.71
C MET A 392 7.69 -18.65 1.87
N ASN A 393 7.47 -17.36 1.56
CA ASN A 393 7.32 -16.28 2.55
C ASN A 393 5.86 -16.03 2.94
N SER A 394 4.97 -16.99 2.70
CA SER A 394 3.55 -16.96 3.08
C SER A 394 3.28 -17.77 4.33
N GLY A 395 2.47 -17.23 5.25
CA GLY A 395 1.86 -17.99 6.34
C GLY A 395 0.55 -18.68 5.95
N PHE A 396 0.03 -18.43 4.74
CA PHE A 396 -1.17 -19.04 4.21
C PHE A 396 -0.80 -20.23 3.32
N ALA A 397 -1.51 -21.33 3.46
CA ALA A 397 -1.33 -22.52 2.64
C ALA A 397 -2.10 -22.42 1.31
N ALA A 398 -1.78 -23.32 0.37
CA ALA A 398 -2.53 -23.47 -0.88
C ALA A 398 -4.05 -23.64 -0.61
N GLY A 399 -4.89 -23.07 -1.49
CA GLY A 399 -6.36 -23.02 -1.31
C GLY A 399 -6.86 -21.78 -0.56
N SER A 400 -5.97 -21.03 0.11
CA SER A 400 -6.34 -19.83 0.85
C SER A 400 -6.71 -18.67 -0.07
N HIS A 401 -6.10 -18.59 -1.26
CA HIS A 401 -6.37 -17.58 -2.28
C HIS A 401 -7.82 -17.67 -2.75
N GLU A 402 -8.23 -18.84 -3.24
CA GLU A 402 -9.57 -19.09 -3.78
C GLU A 402 -10.64 -18.84 -2.72
N ARG A 403 -10.40 -19.35 -1.51
CA ARG A 403 -11.33 -19.19 -0.38
C ARG A 403 -11.52 -17.73 0.00
N LEU A 404 -10.44 -16.93 0.01
CA LEU A 404 -10.56 -15.50 0.35
C LEU A 404 -11.27 -14.72 -0.75
N VAL A 405 -11.02 -15.02 -2.03
CA VAL A 405 -11.74 -14.45 -3.18
C VAL A 405 -13.24 -14.72 -3.06
N GLU A 406 -13.65 -15.97 -2.82
CA GLU A 406 -15.06 -16.36 -2.66
C GLU A 406 -15.74 -15.59 -1.52
N ILE A 407 -15.07 -15.46 -0.38
CA ILE A 407 -15.59 -14.71 0.78
C ILE A 407 -15.76 -13.23 0.46
N ILE A 408 -14.79 -12.61 -0.22
CA ILE A 408 -14.87 -11.19 -0.60
C ILE A 408 -16.03 -10.98 -1.58
N ILE A 409 -16.16 -11.81 -2.61
CA ILE A 409 -17.23 -11.71 -3.61
C ILE A 409 -18.60 -11.90 -2.95
N ALA A 410 -18.74 -12.90 -2.08
CA ALA A 410 -19.99 -13.11 -1.32
C ALA A 410 -20.32 -11.90 -0.43
N ALA A 411 -19.29 -11.32 0.19
CA ALA A 411 -19.45 -10.14 1.02
C ALA A 411 -19.85 -8.90 0.20
N LEU A 412 -19.28 -8.67 -0.97
CA LEU A 412 -19.66 -7.57 -1.87
C LEU A 412 -21.11 -7.71 -2.39
N ASN A 413 -21.56 -8.93 -2.65
CA ASN A 413 -22.92 -9.19 -3.14
C ASN A 413 -24.00 -9.14 -2.06
N ALA A 414 -23.61 -9.22 -0.78
CA ALA A 414 -24.53 -9.12 0.36
C ALA A 414 -24.72 -7.67 0.87
N ALA A 415 -24.12 -6.68 0.20
CA ALA A 415 -24.08 -5.25 0.57
C ALA A 415 -25.22 -4.44 -0.06
#